data_81107bb28ed286a6c7da3d469c0657f1
#
_entry.id   81107bb28ed286a6c7da3d469c0657f1
#
_cell.length_a   1.000
_cell.length_b   1.000
_cell.length_c   1.000
_cell.angle_alpha   90.00
_cell.angle_beta   90.00
_cell.angle_gamma   90.00
#
_symmetry.space_group_name_H-M   'P 1'
#
loop_
_entity.id
_entity.type
_entity.pdbx_description
1 polymer ?
#
loop_
_entity_poly.entity_id
_entity_poly.type
_entity_poly.pdbx_seq_one_letter_code
_entity_poly.pdbx_strand_id
1 'polypeptide(L)'
;MIDTEEDVYKRQVRALSPHLTMEQLKQAWYGGRDGSFDHYNWTRYYALNLHSVFYRGTLEWRCFESTLHAGVARANITLALAISAQAINQTRTLAKKTPVTENPAFTFRTFLLRLGLVGEEYKNVRMHLLKDLPGDPAWRYDRSQYVCLQNRRTEQQEAR
;
A
#
# COMPACT_ATOMS: atom_id res chain seq x y z
N MET A 1 -7.83 16.37 -21.37
CA MET A 1 -7.55 15.25 -20.46
C MET A 1 -7.59 15.84 -19.05
N ILE A 2 -8.69 15.61 -18.31
CA ILE A 2 -8.85 16.17 -16.96
C ILE A 2 -7.94 15.35 -16.07
N ASP A 3 -6.87 15.99 -15.54
CA ASP A 3 -6.03 15.38 -14.52
C ASP A 3 -6.89 15.05 -13.30
N THR A 4 -7.03 13.79 -12.98
CA THR A 4 -7.73 13.37 -11.77
C THR A 4 -6.92 13.79 -10.55
N GLU A 5 -7.57 14.12 -9.43
CA GLU A 5 -6.88 14.46 -8.15
C GLU A 5 -5.85 13.40 -7.75
N GLU A 6 -6.11 12.13 -8.07
CA GLU A 6 -5.19 11.02 -7.85
C GLU A 6 -3.85 11.16 -8.62
N ASP A 7 -3.87 11.72 -9.84
CA ASP A 7 -2.67 11.91 -10.64
C ASP A 7 -1.83 13.11 -10.17
N VAL A 8 -2.47 14.14 -9.62
CA VAL A 8 -1.77 15.28 -9.00
C VAL A 8 -1.03 14.85 -7.75
N TYR A 9 -1.68 14.09 -6.86
CA TYR A 9 -1.05 13.54 -5.65
C TYR A 9 0.16 12.64 -5.98
N LYS A 10 0.02 11.74 -6.95
CA LYS A 10 1.12 10.87 -7.38
C LYS A 10 2.31 11.64 -7.95
N ARG A 11 2.06 12.73 -8.68
CA ARG A 11 3.12 13.62 -9.18
C ARG A 11 3.84 14.33 -8.04
N GLN A 12 3.10 14.84 -7.06
CA GLN A 12 3.68 15.48 -5.88
C GLN A 12 4.59 14.51 -5.11
N VAL A 13 4.13 13.28 -4.85
CA VAL A 13 4.93 12.26 -4.15
C VAL A 13 6.18 11.88 -4.95
N ARG A 14 6.10 11.79 -6.28
CA ARG A 14 7.26 11.48 -7.14
C ARG A 14 8.32 12.59 -7.17
N ALA A 15 7.91 13.82 -6.96
CA ALA A 15 8.81 14.97 -6.92
C ALA A 15 9.55 15.10 -5.58
N LEU A 16 9.20 14.29 -4.56
CA LEU A 16 9.82 14.35 -3.26
C LEU A 16 11.25 13.76 -3.30
N SER A 17 12.22 14.56 -2.85
CA SER A 17 13.59 14.07 -2.57
C SER A 17 13.61 13.22 -1.30
N PRO A 18 14.48 12.19 -1.18
CA PRO A 18 14.60 11.40 0.05
C PRO A 18 15.14 12.20 1.26
N HIS A 19 15.65 13.41 1.05
CA HIS A 19 16.22 14.28 2.08
C HIS A 19 15.45 15.60 2.21
N LEU A 20 14.13 15.55 2.15
CA LEU A 20 13.27 16.72 2.31
C LEU A 20 13.32 17.27 3.74
N THR A 21 13.41 18.59 3.84
CA THR A 21 13.04 19.28 5.08
C THR A 21 11.52 19.23 5.30
N MET A 22 11.08 19.40 6.53
CA MET A 22 9.65 19.46 6.85
C MET A 22 8.93 20.56 6.06
N GLU A 23 9.58 21.69 5.85
CA GLU A 23 9.03 22.81 5.07
C GLU A 23 8.86 22.46 3.58
N GLN A 24 9.85 21.79 3.00
CA GLN A 24 9.75 21.31 1.60
C GLN A 24 8.66 20.25 1.44
N LEU A 25 8.50 19.36 2.42
CA LEU A 25 7.41 18.39 2.44
C LEU A 25 6.05 19.10 2.50
N LYS A 26 5.92 20.11 3.34
CA LYS A 26 4.72 20.91 3.49
C LYS A 26 4.35 21.64 2.19
N GLN A 27 5.33 22.29 1.55
CA GLN A 27 5.14 22.94 0.25
C GLN A 27 4.69 21.96 -0.84
N ALA A 28 5.31 20.79 -0.91
CA ALA A 28 4.93 19.74 -1.85
C ALA A 28 3.52 19.20 -1.58
N TRP A 29 3.15 19.04 -0.31
CA TRP A 29 1.84 18.53 0.10
C TRP A 29 0.70 19.47 -0.29
N TYR A 30 0.87 20.78 -0.08
CA TYR A 30 -0.17 21.78 -0.34
C TYR A 30 -0.09 22.42 -1.74
N GLY A 31 0.87 22.05 -2.58
CA GLY A 31 1.01 22.62 -3.92
C GLY A 31 1.46 24.07 -3.93
N GLY A 32 2.31 24.48 -2.97
CA GLY A 32 2.92 25.80 -2.90
C GLY A 32 2.16 26.85 -2.07
N ARG A 33 0.94 26.55 -1.61
CA ARG A 33 0.21 27.38 -0.62
C ARG A 33 0.23 26.69 0.74
N ASP A 34 0.55 27.42 1.80
CA ASP A 34 0.48 26.85 3.15
C ASP A 34 -0.97 26.66 3.57
N GLY A 35 -1.42 25.42 3.59
CA GLY A 35 -2.75 25.00 4.05
C GLY A 35 -2.74 24.48 5.50
N SER A 36 -1.62 24.54 6.21
CA SER A 36 -1.49 23.96 7.56
C SER A 36 -2.37 24.61 8.62
N PHE A 37 -2.78 25.86 8.41
CA PHE A 37 -3.65 26.60 9.32
C PHE A 37 -5.14 26.29 9.14
N ASP A 38 -5.52 25.68 8.01
CA ASP A 38 -6.89 25.30 7.74
C ASP A 38 -7.22 23.93 8.33
N HIS A 39 -7.93 23.94 9.47
CA HIS A 39 -8.32 22.71 10.18
C HIS A 39 -9.07 21.71 9.28
N TYR A 40 -9.86 22.21 8.34
CA TYR A 40 -10.69 21.39 7.43
C TYR A 40 -10.09 21.25 6.04
N ASN A 41 -8.78 21.46 5.89
CA ASN A 41 -8.11 21.29 4.61
C ASN A 41 -8.47 19.94 3.97
N TRP A 42 -8.84 19.96 2.70
CA TRP A 42 -9.34 18.79 1.97
C TRP A 42 -8.29 17.65 1.88
N THR A 43 -6.99 17.96 1.93
CA THR A 43 -5.92 16.96 1.90
C THR A 43 -5.95 16.01 3.10
N ARG A 44 -6.69 16.34 4.17
CA ARG A 44 -6.92 15.45 5.32
C ARG A 44 -7.69 14.17 4.95
N TYR A 45 -8.40 14.16 3.82
CA TYR A 45 -9.19 13.01 3.38
C TYR A 45 -8.40 11.98 2.57
N TYR A 46 -7.10 12.20 2.36
CA TYR A 46 -6.25 11.16 1.79
C TYR A 46 -6.13 9.94 2.71
N ALA A 47 -5.88 8.78 2.10
CA ALA A 47 -5.68 7.50 2.82
C ALA A 47 -4.60 7.59 3.90
N LEU A 48 -3.53 8.33 3.64
CA LEU A 48 -2.51 8.75 4.60
C LEU A 48 -2.60 10.26 4.75
N ASN A 49 -3.11 10.72 5.89
CA ASN A 49 -3.29 12.14 6.17
C ASN A 49 -2.01 12.75 6.75
N LEU A 50 -1.21 13.40 5.89
CA LEU A 50 -0.04 14.18 6.32
C LEU A 50 -0.40 15.58 6.83
N HIS A 51 -1.59 16.10 6.54
CA HIS A 51 -2.04 17.37 7.11
C HIS A 51 -1.99 17.36 8.64
N SER A 52 -2.33 16.20 9.26
CA SER A 52 -2.19 16.02 10.71
C SER A 52 -0.76 16.20 11.22
N VAL A 53 0.25 15.87 10.41
CA VAL A 53 1.66 16.09 10.78
C VAL A 53 1.96 17.58 10.92
N PHE A 54 1.53 18.38 9.96
CA PHE A 54 1.78 19.82 9.95
C PHE A 54 0.96 20.58 10.98
N TYR A 55 -0.22 20.08 11.30
CA TYR A 55 -1.16 20.71 12.23
C TYR A 55 -0.97 20.26 13.69
N ARG A 56 -0.70 18.95 13.93
CA ARG A 56 -0.65 18.33 15.27
C ARG A 56 0.63 17.55 15.56
N GLY A 57 1.50 17.37 14.59
CA GLY A 57 2.69 16.51 14.71
C GLY A 57 2.39 15.01 14.71
N THR A 58 1.21 14.57 14.26
CA THR A 58 0.78 13.18 14.26
C THR A 58 0.45 12.69 12.88
N LEU A 59 0.78 11.42 12.59
CA LEU A 59 0.39 10.75 11.36
C LEU A 59 -0.97 10.09 11.53
N GLU A 60 -1.89 10.28 10.58
CA GLU A 60 -3.22 9.68 10.63
C GLU A 60 -3.47 8.77 9.42
N TRP A 61 -3.77 7.50 9.69
CA TRP A 61 -4.18 6.52 8.68
C TRP A 61 -5.70 6.55 8.52
N ARG A 62 -6.19 6.92 7.34
CA ARG A 62 -7.63 7.05 7.04
C ARG A 62 -8.15 6.04 6.04
N CYS A 63 -7.33 5.09 5.61
CA CYS A 63 -7.68 4.06 4.63
C CYS A 63 -8.47 2.88 5.21
N PHE A 64 -8.69 2.86 6.52
CA PHE A 64 -9.37 1.76 7.19
C PHE A 64 -10.83 2.10 7.47
N GLU A 65 -11.72 1.15 7.23
CA GLU A 65 -13.11 1.25 7.64
C GLU A 65 -13.25 1.06 9.16
N SER A 66 -14.28 1.67 9.73
CA SER A 66 -14.64 1.46 11.14
C SER A 66 -15.05 0.00 11.37
N THR A 67 -14.64 -0.59 12.50
CA THR A 67 -14.95 -1.97 12.82
C THR A 67 -15.07 -2.17 14.32
N LEU A 68 -16.03 -3.00 14.72
CA LEU A 68 -16.14 -3.52 16.10
C LEU A 68 -15.48 -4.91 16.25
N HIS A 69 -14.98 -5.49 15.17
CA HIS A 69 -14.35 -6.80 15.21
C HIS A 69 -12.86 -6.67 15.61
N ALA A 70 -12.53 -7.17 16.81
CA ALA A 70 -11.18 -7.04 17.38
C ALA A 70 -10.06 -7.59 16.47
N GLY A 71 -10.31 -8.70 15.75
CA GLY A 71 -9.35 -9.28 14.80
C GLY A 71 -9.07 -8.37 13.60
N VAL A 72 -10.09 -7.70 13.06
CA VAL A 72 -9.96 -6.72 11.98
C VAL A 72 -9.23 -5.48 12.48
N ALA A 73 -9.60 -4.95 13.64
CA ALA A 73 -8.93 -3.81 14.25
C ALA A 73 -7.42 -4.09 14.46
N ARG A 74 -7.09 -5.26 15.02
CA ARG A 74 -5.70 -5.71 15.16
C ARG A 74 -4.98 -5.80 13.82
N ALA A 75 -5.62 -6.33 12.79
CA ALA A 75 -5.04 -6.47 11.46
C ALA A 75 -4.73 -5.09 10.84
N ASN A 76 -5.65 -4.13 10.95
CA ASN A 76 -5.47 -2.76 10.47
C ASN A 76 -4.32 -2.04 11.18
N ILE A 77 -4.26 -2.13 12.51
CA ILE A 77 -3.17 -1.56 13.32
C ILE A 77 -1.84 -2.19 12.93
N THR A 78 -1.78 -3.52 12.82
CA THR A 78 -0.56 -4.24 12.45
C THR A 78 -0.07 -3.83 11.06
N LEU A 79 -0.98 -3.68 10.09
CA LEU A 79 -0.63 -3.23 8.74
C LEU A 79 -0.06 -1.80 8.75
N ALA A 80 -0.72 -0.87 9.44
CA ALA A 80 -0.25 0.51 9.57
C ALA A 80 1.15 0.58 10.19
N LEU A 81 1.40 -0.17 11.26
CA LEU A 81 2.70 -0.24 11.92
C LEU A 81 3.76 -0.88 11.02
N ALA A 82 3.44 -1.96 10.30
CA ALA A 82 4.37 -2.63 9.41
C ALA A 82 4.79 -1.74 8.23
N ILE A 83 3.86 -1.00 7.62
CA ILE A 83 4.17 -0.03 6.57
C ILE A 83 5.03 1.12 7.12
N SER A 84 4.70 1.63 8.30
CA SER A 84 5.46 2.70 8.96
C SER A 84 6.88 2.25 9.28
N ALA A 85 7.05 1.04 9.82
CA ALA A 85 8.36 0.45 10.09
C ALA A 85 9.17 0.25 8.81
N GLN A 86 8.54 -0.24 7.74
CA GLN A 86 9.21 -0.35 6.44
C GLN A 86 9.66 1.03 5.93
N ALA A 87 8.81 2.05 6.02
CA ALA A 87 9.15 3.40 5.57
C ALA A 87 10.35 3.98 6.32
N ILE A 88 10.49 3.70 7.62
CA ILE A 88 11.63 4.12 8.44
C ILE A 88 12.92 3.38 8.07
N ASN A 89 12.82 2.07 7.80
CA ASN A 89 13.98 1.21 7.56
C ASN A 89 14.42 1.17 6.09
N GLN A 90 13.60 1.66 5.18
CA GLN A 90 13.86 1.57 3.75
C GLN A 90 14.81 2.70 3.30
N THR A 91 15.90 2.32 2.65
CA THR A 91 16.90 3.25 2.12
C THR A 91 16.59 3.78 0.73
N ARG A 92 15.68 3.14 0.00
CA ARG A 92 15.28 3.52 -1.36
C ARG A 92 13.77 3.54 -1.49
N THR A 93 13.24 4.59 -2.11
CA THR A 93 11.81 4.71 -2.40
C THR A 93 11.54 4.49 -3.88
N LEU A 94 10.43 3.83 -4.19
CA LEU A 94 9.96 3.63 -5.55
C LEU A 94 8.54 4.20 -5.66
N ALA A 95 8.39 5.26 -6.44
CA ALA A 95 7.08 5.84 -6.74
C ALA A 95 6.36 5.13 -7.92
N LYS A 96 6.66 3.84 -8.13
CA LYS A 96 6.05 3.07 -9.21
C LYS A 96 4.70 2.52 -8.74
N LYS A 97 3.64 2.80 -9.52
CA LYS A 97 2.32 2.20 -9.30
C LYS A 97 2.41 0.67 -9.42
N THR A 98 1.85 -0.02 -8.45
CA THR A 98 1.66 -1.48 -8.57
C THR A 98 0.72 -1.76 -9.75
N PRO A 99 1.10 -2.63 -10.69
CA PRO A 99 0.21 -2.97 -11.80
C PRO A 99 -1.06 -3.61 -11.28
N VAL A 100 -2.17 -3.32 -11.94
CA VAL A 100 -3.43 -4.05 -11.71
C VAL A 100 -3.19 -5.50 -12.11
N THR A 101 -3.50 -6.43 -11.23
CA THR A 101 -3.30 -7.86 -11.44
C THR A 101 -4.63 -8.58 -11.46
N GLU A 102 -4.70 -9.69 -12.20
CA GLU A 102 -5.88 -10.55 -12.24
C GLU A 102 -6.15 -11.24 -10.89
N ASN A 103 -5.12 -11.34 -10.04
CA ASN A 103 -5.20 -11.92 -8.70
C ASN A 103 -4.71 -10.94 -7.62
N PRO A 104 -5.58 -10.01 -7.17
CA PRO A 104 -5.26 -9.07 -6.11
C PRO A 104 -4.90 -9.72 -4.77
N ALA A 105 -5.59 -10.83 -4.41
CA ALA A 105 -5.33 -11.55 -3.17
C ALA A 105 -3.89 -12.09 -3.10
N PHE A 106 -3.39 -12.70 -4.17
CA PHE A 106 -2.00 -13.17 -4.24
C PHE A 106 -1.01 -12.01 -4.19
N THR A 107 -1.28 -10.94 -4.95
CA THR A 107 -0.40 -9.76 -5.00
C THR A 107 -0.31 -9.09 -3.64
N PHE A 108 -1.44 -8.91 -2.97
CA PHE A 108 -1.47 -8.30 -1.63
C PHE A 108 -0.85 -9.21 -0.57
N ARG A 109 -1.09 -10.52 -0.62
CA ARG A 109 -0.39 -11.47 0.27
C ARG A 109 1.13 -11.36 0.10
N THR A 110 1.62 -11.30 -1.13
CA THR A 110 3.06 -11.15 -1.41
C THR A 110 3.61 -9.85 -0.80
N PHE A 111 2.85 -8.76 -0.88
CA PHE A 111 3.19 -7.49 -0.24
C PHE A 111 3.25 -7.64 1.29
N LEU A 112 2.25 -8.28 1.93
CA LEU A 112 2.25 -8.52 3.38
C LEU A 112 3.48 -9.32 3.85
N LEU A 113 3.86 -10.35 3.09
CA LEU A 113 5.07 -11.13 3.40
C LEU A 113 6.35 -10.29 3.28
N ARG A 114 6.42 -9.39 2.29
CA ARG A 114 7.55 -8.44 2.15
C ARG A 114 7.62 -7.40 3.27
N LEU A 115 6.47 -7.06 3.87
CA LEU A 115 6.40 -6.23 5.07
C LEU A 115 6.88 -6.96 6.34
N GLY A 116 7.25 -8.25 6.24
CA GLY A 116 7.66 -9.06 7.38
C GLY A 116 6.50 -9.72 8.14
N LEU A 117 5.26 -9.63 7.64
CA LEU A 117 4.11 -10.29 8.26
C LEU A 117 4.09 -11.79 7.91
N VAL A 118 5.12 -12.51 8.34
CA VAL A 118 5.39 -13.93 8.09
C VAL A 118 5.13 -14.73 9.39
N GLY A 119 4.96 -16.04 9.30
CA GLY A 119 4.79 -16.91 10.46
C GLY A 119 3.33 -17.05 10.92
N GLU A 120 3.15 -17.90 11.92
CA GLU A 120 1.83 -18.22 12.49
C GLU A 120 1.25 -17.06 13.32
N GLU A 121 2.10 -16.24 13.94
CA GLU A 121 1.68 -15.06 14.70
C GLU A 121 0.91 -14.04 13.86
N TYR A 122 1.21 -13.94 12.55
CA TYR A 122 0.52 -13.03 11.62
C TYR A 122 -0.54 -13.72 10.76
N LYS A 123 -0.81 -15.01 10.95
CA LYS A 123 -1.78 -15.78 10.17
C LYS A 123 -3.17 -15.13 10.19
N ASN A 124 -3.68 -14.81 11.37
CA ASN A 124 -4.97 -14.16 11.53
C ASN A 124 -5.00 -12.74 10.94
N VAL A 125 -3.90 -12.00 11.06
CA VAL A 125 -3.74 -10.67 10.42
C VAL A 125 -3.89 -10.80 8.92
N ARG A 126 -3.13 -11.70 8.29
CA ARG A 126 -3.22 -11.96 6.84
C ARG A 126 -4.60 -12.42 6.42
N MET A 127 -5.23 -13.30 7.20
CA MET A 127 -6.58 -13.79 6.93
C MET A 127 -7.59 -12.62 6.87
N HIS A 128 -7.58 -11.73 7.86
CA HIS A 128 -8.49 -10.57 7.88
C HIS A 128 -8.22 -9.57 6.76
N LEU A 129 -6.97 -9.35 6.41
CA LEU A 129 -6.60 -8.40 5.35
C LEU A 129 -6.88 -8.92 3.93
N LEU A 130 -6.99 -10.24 3.76
CA LEU A 130 -7.16 -10.87 2.44
C LEU A 130 -8.61 -11.32 2.17
N LYS A 131 -9.45 -11.41 3.19
CA LYS A 131 -10.78 -12.05 3.11
C LYS A 131 -11.71 -11.50 2.02
N ASP A 132 -11.64 -10.19 1.77
CA ASP A 132 -12.55 -9.51 0.85
C ASP A 132 -11.91 -9.25 -0.54
N LEU A 133 -10.69 -9.75 -0.78
CA LEU A 133 -10.02 -9.61 -2.05
C LEU A 133 -10.33 -10.78 -2.99
N PRO A 134 -10.63 -10.51 -4.27
CA PRO A 134 -10.86 -11.56 -5.24
C PRO A 134 -9.57 -12.31 -5.59
N GLY A 135 -9.72 -13.59 -5.93
CA GLY A 135 -8.63 -14.47 -6.33
C GLY A 135 -8.15 -15.38 -5.21
N ASP A 136 -7.17 -16.21 -5.52
CA ASP A 136 -6.57 -17.16 -4.58
C ASP A 136 -5.26 -16.58 -4.00
N PRO A 137 -5.18 -16.37 -2.68
CA PRO A 137 -3.96 -15.84 -2.07
C PRO A 137 -2.76 -16.80 -2.14
N ALA A 138 -2.97 -18.10 -2.35
CA ALA A 138 -1.91 -19.09 -2.41
C ALA A 138 -1.29 -19.25 -3.81
N TRP A 139 -2.08 -19.04 -4.86
CA TRP A 139 -1.69 -19.30 -6.22
C TRP A 139 -1.74 -18.05 -7.10
N ARG A 140 -0.66 -17.76 -7.80
CA ARG A 140 -0.58 -16.61 -8.72
C ARG A 140 -1.51 -16.73 -9.92
N TYR A 141 -1.64 -17.96 -10.44
CA TYR A 141 -2.48 -18.29 -11.58
C TYR A 141 -3.56 -19.24 -11.15
N ASP A 142 -4.68 -19.25 -11.84
CA ASP A 142 -5.68 -20.30 -11.68
C ASP A 142 -5.04 -21.69 -11.86
N ARG A 143 -5.53 -22.68 -11.13
CA ARG A 143 -5.01 -24.05 -11.14
C ARG A 143 -4.98 -24.66 -12.55
N SER A 144 -5.98 -24.36 -13.37
CA SER A 144 -6.03 -24.76 -14.77
C SER A 144 -4.91 -24.14 -15.62
N GLN A 145 -4.62 -22.86 -15.42
CA GLN A 145 -3.53 -22.14 -16.09
C GLN A 145 -2.16 -22.66 -15.64
N TYR A 146 -2.04 -23.03 -14.36
CA TYR A 146 -0.78 -23.57 -13.83
C TYR A 146 -0.43 -24.93 -14.46
N VAL A 147 -1.41 -25.81 -14.60
CA VAL A 147 -1.24 -27.11 -15.29
C VAL A 147 -0.83 -26.91 -16.74
N CYS A 148 -1.48 -26.00 -17.44
CA CYS A 148 -1.12 -25.66 -18.82
C CYS A 148 0.31 -25.14 -18.99
N LEU A 149 0.75 -24.28 -18.04
CA LEU A 149 2.13 -23.74 -18.03
C LEU A 149 3.17 -24.82 -17.72
N GLN A 150 2.85 -25.77 -16.85
CA GLN A 150 3.73 -26.91 -16.58
C GLN A 150 3.89 -27.81 -17.80
N ASN A 151 2.78 -28.17 -18.45
CA ASN A 151 2.82 -29.02 -19.66
C ASN A 151 3.66 -28.37 -20.77
N ARG A 152 3.50 -27.07 -21.03
CA ARG A 152 4.33 -26.35 -22.01
C ARG A 152 5.83 -26.35 -21.66
N ARG A 153 6.21 -26.29 -20.37
CA ARG A 153 7.61 -26.37 -19.95
C ARG A 153 8.20 -27.75 -20.17
N THR A 154 7.41 -28.80 -19.90
CA THR A 154 7.83 -30.18 -20.13
C THR A 154 8.04 -30.44 -21.61
N GLU A 155 7.09 -30.06 -22.47
CA GLU A 155 7.19 -30.14 -23.92
C GLU A 155 8.42 -29.40 -24.47
N GLN A 156 8.76 -28.24 -23.95
CA GLN A 156 9.96 -27.48 -24.35
C GLN A 156 11.27 -28.11 -23.89
N GLN A 157 11.25 -28.86 -22.77
CA GLN A 157 12.42 -29.60 -22.30
C GLN A 157 12.66 -30.91 -23.08
N GLU A 158 11.58 -31.57 -23.48
CA GLU A 158 11.65 -32.80 -24.31
C GLU A 158 12.02 -32.49 -25.75
N ALA A 159 11.81 -31.27 -26.24
CA ALA A 159 12.15 -30.83 -27.59
C ALA A 159 13.60 -30.32 -27.75
N ARG A 160 14.41 -30.36 -26.69
CA ARG A 160 15.83 -29.96 -26.68
C ARG A 160 16.75 -31.17 -26.60
#